data_cf0c9cd24928f7b8811b4c43842faefb
#
_entry.id   cf0c9cd24928f7b8811b4c43842faefb
#
_cell.length_a   1.000
_cell.length_b   1.000
_cell.length_c   1.000
_cell.angle_alpha   90.00
_cell.angle_beta   90.00
_cell.angle_gamma   90.00
#
_symmetry.space_group_name_H-M   'P 1'
#
loop_
_entity.id
_entity.type
_entity.pdbx_description
1 polymer ?
#
loop_
_entity_poly.entity_id
_entity_poly.type
_entity_poly.pdbx_seq_one_letter_code
_entity_poly.pdbx_strand_id
1 'polypeptide(L)'
;MKSIRKINIITSPFGCIPPHAIGAVEKRWKSCGDYYISKGMDVCFLSKKPESPSICHNNIKYVKGYGRTGSWGKDFLLDLIYSFKALCKMPKCDALILNTAWSPILLPLFRWKYKVSLYNVARFPKRQFGFYRSVDILSCVSRAVYNCLQEQTPSSEKQACVISNFIDTEIYHPYRIHSLPSHPVVLYTGRVHREKGIELLIMAINKLRKNREVSLRIIGAWDTPRGGSGKVYKDELNALAEGWQIEWIDPIYNPKELASAMDQCDIYCYPSLADKGETFGVAPLEAMALGIPTIVSDLDCFKDFITDRVSGLIFNHRADDAVEQLSKCFEYVMSESKHYKDLSSNGVLASASFNVNQKAEEYLWVLHNMLNFGKTGFNIETMMVESLNQ
;
A
#
# COMPACT_ATOMS: atom_id res chain seq x y z
N MET A 1 -13.57 20.19 23.99
CA MET A 1 -13.29 18.90 23.31
C MET A 1 -11.95 18.35 23.78
N LYS A 2 -11.84 17.02 23.99
CA LYS A 2 -10.57 16.38 24.33
C LYS A 2 -9.66 16.43 23.10
N SER A 3 -8.43 16.91 23.25
CA SER A 3 -7.45 16.96 22.15
C SER A 3 -6.46 15.81 22.24
N ILE A 4 -6.00 15.30 21.08
CA ILE A 4 -4.92 14.33 20.98
C ILE A 4 -3.61 15.12 20.91
N ARG A 5 -2.71 14.86 21.86
CA ARG A 5 -1.37 15.47 21.91
C ARG A 5 -0.26 14.41 21.94
N LYS A 6 -0.58 13.20 22.41
CA LYS A 6 0.38 12.10 22.55
C LYS A 6 -0.09 10.89 21.80
N ILE A 7 0.71 10.42 20.85
CA ILE A 7 0.42 9.27 19.97
C ILE A 7 1.50 8.21 20.15
N ASN A 8 1.11 6.98 20.48
CA ASN A 8 2.01 5.85 20.44
C ASN A 8 1.70 4.99 19.21
N ILE A 9 2.74 4.55 18.52
CA ILE A 9 2.65 3.69 17.34
C ILE A 9 3.45 2.41 17.57
N ILE A 10 2.78 1.27 17.68
CA ILE A 10 3.40 -0.05 17.79
C ILE A 10 3.53 -0.63 16.41
N THR A 11 4.77 -0.87 15.95
CA THR A 11 5.07 -1.51 14.65
C THR A 11 5.18 -3.03 14.79
N SER A 12 5.39 -3.72 13.67
CA SER A 12 5.54 -5.17 13.67
C SER A 12 6.86 -5.64 14.33
N PRO A 13 6.93 -6.86 14.89
CA PRO A 13 8.16 -7.41 15.45
C PRO A 13 9.24 -7.67 14.41
N PHE A 14 8.87 -7.69 13.12
CA PHE A 14 9.72 -8.06 11.99
C PHE A 14 10.26 -6.85 11.23
N GLY A 15 9.64 -5.68 11.39
CA GLY A 15 10.06 -4.40 10.80
C GLY A 15 10.66 -3.44 11.81
N CYS A 16 11.38 -2.42 11.36
CA CYS A 16 12.00 -1.41 12.23
C CYS A 16 11.73 0.01 11.74
N ILE A 17 11.80 0.97 12.67
CA ILE A 17 11.81 2.41 12.40
C ILE A 17 13.16 2.96 12.89
N PRO A 18 13.91 3.69 12.06
CA PRO A 18 13.68 3.98 10.63
C PRO A 18 13.63 2.70 9.79
N PRO A 19 12.79 2.67 8.73
CA PRO A 19 12.68 1.49 7.89
C PRO A 19 13.93 1.30 7.04
N HIS A 20 14.47 0.06 7.03
CA HIS A 20 15.49 -0.35 6.07
C HIS A 20 14.79 -1.12 4.93
N ALA A 21 15.12 -0.83 3.71
CA ALA A 21 14.74 -1.49 2.45
C ALA A 21 13.28 -1.94 2.28
N ILE A 22 12.73 -2.82 3.12
CA ILE A 22 11.40 -3.41 2.98
C ILE A 22 10.59 -3.17 4.27
N GLY A 23 9.38 -2.62 4.14
CA GLY A 23 8.49 -2.36 5.28
C GLY A 23 7.46 -1.29 4.94
N ALA A 24 6.46 -1.64 4.10
CA ALA A 24 5.42 -0.68 3.70
C ALA A 24 4.66 -0.10 4.91
N VAL A 25 4.39 -0.92 5.93
CA VAL A 25 3.69 -0.49 7.14
C VAL A 25 4.57 0.46 7.98
N GLU A 26 5.85 0.14 8.13
CA GLU A 26 6.81 0.95 8.87
C GLU A 26 7.07 2.30 8.18
N LYS A 27 7.24 2.31 6.85
CA LYS A 27 7.37 3.54 6.04
C LYS A 27 6.14 4.42 6.22
N ARG A 28 4.95 3.86 6.06
CA ARG A 28 3.68 4.55 6.23
C ARG A 28 3.57 5.24 7.60
N TRP A 29 3.76 4.49 8.67
CA TRP A 29 3.63 5.05 10.02
C TRP A 29 4.76 6.00 10.40
N LYS A 30 5.96 5.83 9.82
CA LYS A 30 7.03 6.82 9.96
C LYS A 30 6.62 8.16 9.33
N SER A 31 6.09 8.16 8.11
CA SER A 31 5.63 9.37 7.43
C SER A 31 4.48 10.05 8.18
N CYS A 32 3.46 9.30 8.64
CA CYS A 32 2.40 9.87 9.48
C CYS A 32 2.95 10.44 10.79
N GLY A 33 3.87 9.72 11.45
CA GLY A 33 4.46 10.18 12.69
C GLY A 33 5.31 11.44 12.53
N ASP A 34 6.05 11.56 11.43
CA ASP A 34 6.81 12.78 11.11
C ASP A 34 5.85 13.96 10.88
N TYR A 35 4.75 13.72 10.18
CA TYR A 35 3.69 14.73 10.02
C TYR A 35 3.13 15.17 11.36
N TYR A 36 2.81 14.25 12.28
CA TYR A 36 2.29 14.61 13.60
C TYR A 36 3.31 15.39 14.45
N ILE A 37 4.58 15.02 14.38
CA ILE A 37 5.68 15.75 15.03
C ILE A 37 5.78 17.17 14.48
N SER A 38 5.67 17.37 13.17
CA SER A 38 5.70 18.70 12.55
C SER A 38 4.52 19.58 13.00
N LYS A 39 3.40 18.96 13.42
CA LYS A 39 2.23 19.64 14.04
C LYS A 39 2.36 19.84 15.54
N GLY A 40 3.53 19.55 16.13
CA GLY A 40 3.81 19.73 17.55
C GLY A 40 3.24 18.66 18.48
N MET A 41 2.89 17.47 17.94
CA MET A 41 2.44 16.34 18.74
C MET A 41 3.62 15.51 19.26
N ASP A 42 3.45 14.92 20.44
CA ASP A 42 4.41 13.97 21.04
C ASP A 42 4.14 12.57 20.48
N VAL A 43 5.01 12.08 19.58
CA VAL A 43 4.88 10.76 18.95
C VAL A 43 5.95 9.82 19.48
N CYS A 44 5.53 8.65 19.97
CA CYS A 44 6.44 7.60 20.41
C CYS A 44 6.25 6.35 19.58
N PHE A 45 7.29 5.96 18.84
CA PHE A 45 7.33 4.66 18.14
C PHE A 45 7.86 3.56 19.05
N LEU A 46 7.13 2.45 19.10
CA LEU A 46 7.60 1.20 19.70
C LEU A 46 7.96 0.25 18.56
N SER A 47 9.25 0.07 18.35
CA SER A 47 9.79 -0.58 17.16
C SER A 47 10.92 -1.55 17.49
N LYS A 48 11.13 -2.54 16.62
CA LYS A 48 12.34 -3.36 16.62
C LYS A 48 13.58 -2.46 16.43
N LYS A 49 14.66 -2.76 17.12
CA LYS A 49 15.96 -2.10 16.90
C LYS A 49 16.49 -2.46 15.51
N PRO A 50 16.93 -1.49 14.70
CA PRO A 50 17.60 -1.76 13.43
C PRO A 50 18.94 -2.47 13.65
N GLU A 51 19.40 -3.23 12.66
CA GLU A 51 20.65 -3.99 12.71
C GLU A 51 21.88 -3.09 12.57
N SER A 52 21.76 -2.04 11.74
CA SER A 52 22.82 -1.02 11.63
C SER A 52 22.61 0.06 12.69
N PRO A 53 23.69 0.63 13.25
CA PRO A 53 23.57 1.72 14.20
C PRO A 53 22.99 2.95 13.51
N SER A 54 21.70 3.15 13.71
CA SER A 54 21.03 4.38 13.30
C SER A 54 21.18 5.42 14.39
N ILE A 55 21.12 6.68 14.00
CA ILE A 55 21.05 7.83 14.92
C ILE A 55 19.91 7.55 15.92
N CYS A 56 20.21 7.62 17.21
CA CYS A 56 19.20 7.48 18.25
C CYS A 56 18.18 8.63 18.12
N HIS A 57 16.96 8.30 17.77
CA HIS A 57 15.85 9.25 17.77
C HIS A 57 15.16 9.20 19.15
N ASN A 58 15.05 10.34 19.83
CA ASN A 58 14.42 10.44 21.15
C ASN A 58 12.97 9.97 21.20
N ASN A 59 12.31 9.93 20.05
CA ASN A 59 10.92 9.49 19.89
C ASN A 59 10.76 7.99 19.60
N ILE A 60 11.83 7.18 19.61
CA ILE A 60 11.76 5.76 19.35
C ILE A 60 12.14 4.97 20.61
N LYS A 61 11.24 4.11 21.08
CA LYS A 61 11.51 3.11 22.12
C LYS A 61 11.71 1.74 21.49
N TYR A 62 12.95 1.27 21.50
CA TYR A 62 13.26 -0.03 20.94
C TYR A 62 12.78 -1.17 21.82
N VAL A 63 12.09 -2.12 21.20
CA VAL A 63 11.66 -3.38 21.75
C VAL A 63 12.47 -4.50 21.08
N LYS A 64 12.82 -5.55 21.80
CA LYS A 64 13.50 -6.72 21.20
C LYS A 64 12.57 -7.30 20.13
N GLY A 65 12.94 -7.11 18.88
CA GLY A 65 12.27 -7.69 17.72
C GLY A 65 12.95 -8.98 17.25
N TYR A 66 12.44 -9.53 16.16
CA TYR A 66 12.83 -10.84 15.65
C TYR A 66 12.97 -10.81 14.14
N GLY A 67 13.71 -11.78 13.55
CA GLY A 67 13.63 -12.11 12.13
C GLY A 67 12.42 -13.01 11.86
N ARG A 68 11.95 -13.04 10.63
CA ARG A 68 10.96 -14.04 10.21
C ARG A 68 11.60 -15.42 10.20
N THR A 69 10.89 -16.40 10.77
CA THR A 69 11.41 -17.77 10.88
C THR A 69 11.00 -18.68 9.73
N GLY A 70 10.07 -18.22 8.88
CA GLY A 70 9.43 -19.03 7.84
C GLY A 70 8.33 -19.97 8.38
N SER A 71 8.20 -20.11 9.71
CA SER A 71 7.15 -20.89 10.36
C SER A 71 6.07 -19.97 10.91
N TRP A 72 4.83 -20.11 10.42
CA TRP A 72 3.71 -19.27 10.85
C TRP A 72 3.49 -19.32 12.38
N GLY A 73 3.51 -20.50 12.98
CA GLY A 73 3.28 -20.66 14.42
C GLY A 73 4.38 -20.01 15.27
N LYS A 74 5.65 -20.15 14.87
CA LYS A 74 6.77 -19.48 15.54
C LYS A 74 6.67 -17.96 15.41
N ASP A 75 6.40 -17.46 14.22
CA ASP A 75 6.26 -16.02 13.98
C ASP A 75 5.08 -15.44 14.78
N PHE A 76 3.98 -16.19 14.94
CA PHE A 76 2.82 -15.79 15.73
C PHE A 76 3.13 -15.73 17.24
N LEU A 77 3.92 -16.68 17.77
CA LEU A 77 4.40 -16.64 19.15
C LEU A 77 5.38 -15.48 19.40
N LEU A 78 6.27 -15.22 18.44
CA LEU A 78 7.19 -14.08 18.52
C LEU A 78 6.46 -12.75 18.50
N ASP A 79 5.36 -12.63 17.76
CA ASP A 79 4.49 -11.47 17.77
C ASP A 79 3.82 -11.28 19.15
N LEU A 80 3.38 -12.35 19.82
CA LEU A 80 2.82 -12.28 21.17
C LEU A 80 3.83 -11.70 22.17
N ILE A 81 5.06 -12.25 22.18
CA ILE A 81 6.11 -11.80 23.10
C ILE A 81 6.47 -10.34 22.84
N TYR A 82 6.56 -9.96 21.56
CA TYR A 82 6.85 -8.59 21.17
C TYR A 82 5.72 -7.65 21.58
N SER A 83 4.47 -7.99 21.26
CA SER A 83 3.29 -7.20 21.57
C SER A 83 3.15 -6.90 23.07
N PHE A 84 3.34 -7.91 23.90
CA PHE A 84 3.32 -7.75 25.35
C PHE A 84 4.43 -6.81 25.85
N LYS A 85 5.67 -7.01 25.38
CA LYS A 85 6.80 -6.13 25.75
C LYS A 85 6.61 -4.69 25.27
N ALA A 86 6.05 -4.49 24.07
CA ALA A 86 5.75 -3.18 23.54
C ALA A 86 4.69 -2.45 24.38
N LEU A 87 3.61 -3.14 24.73
CA LEU A 87 2.55 -2.61 25.61
C LEU A 87 3.07 -2.28 27.02
N CYS A 88 3.96 -3.11 27.58
CA CYS A 88 4.62 -2.81 28.86
C CYS A 88 5.48 -1.55 28.79
N LYS A 89 6.28 -1.41 27.72
CA LYS A 89 7.22 -0.28 27.54
C LYS A 89 6.56 1.02 27.09
N MET A 90 5.36 0.99 26.51
CA MET A 90 4.72 2.18 26.00
C MET A 90 4.41 3.19 27.13
N PRO A 91 4.66 4.50 26.94
CA PRO A 91 4.21 5.53 27.84
C PRO A 91 2.68 5.69 27.77
N LYS A 92 2.09 6.45 28.72
CA LYS A 92 0.69 6.87 28.59
C LYS A 92 0.53 7.80 27.39
N CYS A 93 -0.55 7.63 26.63
CA CYS A 93 -0.85 8.40 25.42
C CYS A 93 -2.35 8.72 25.32
N ASP A 94 -2.70 9.63 24.41
CA ASP A 94 -4.08 9.88 24.04
C ASP A 94 -4.54 8.87 23.01
N ALA A 95 -3.75 8.64 21.95
CA ALA A 95 -4.05 7.71 20.88
C ALA A 95 -2.98 6.60 20.77
N LEU A 96 -3.43 5.37 20.52
CA LEU A 96 -2.59 4.18 20.35
C LEU A 96 -2.88 3.53 19.01
N ILE A 97 -1.87 3.44 18.16
CA ILE A 97 -1.95 2.82 16.83
C ILE A 97 -1.24 1.47 16.85
N LEU A 98 -1.90 0.44 16.33
CA LEU A 98 -1.50 -0.97 16.44
C LEU A 98 -1.27 -1.60 15.07
N ASN A 99 -0.15 -2.34 14.93
CA ASN A 99 0.20 -3.09 13.73
C ASN A 99 0.70 -4.52 14.01
N THR A 100 0.35 -5.09 15.16
CA THR A 100 0.72 -6.46 15.55
C THR A 100 -0.53 -7.30 15.76
N ALA A 101 -0.43 -8.62 15.58
CA ALA A 101 -1.59 -9.51 15.70
C ALA A 101 -2.12 -9.63 17.13
N TRP A 102 -1.24 -9.60 18.13
CA TRP A 102 -1.62 -9.84 19.53
C TRP A 102 -1.93 -8.57 20.33
N SER A 103 -1.40 -7.41 19.93
CA SER A 103 -1.68 -6.19 20.70
C SER A 103 -3.19 -5.91 20.89
N PRO A 104 -4.07 -6.09 19.87
CA PRO A 104 -5.51 -5.91 20.05
C PRO A 104 -6.13 -6.80 21.14
N ILE A 105 -5.66 -8.04 21.24
CA ILE A 105 -6.16 -9.02 22.23
C ILE A 105 -5.69 -8.68 23.65
N LEU A 106 -4.47 -8.14 23.76
CA LEU A 106 -3.87 -7.76 25.04
C LEU A 106 -4.31 -6.40 25.56
N LEU A 107 -4.97 -5.57 24.75
CA LEU A 107 -5.38 -4.20 25.10
C LEU A 107 -6.13 -4.07 26.42
N PRO A 108 -7.06 -4.95 26.81
CA PRO A 108 -7.78 -4.84 28.08
C PRO A 108 -6.84 -4.74 29.30
N LEU A 109 -5.69 -5.44 29.25
CA LEU A 109 -4.69 -5.42 30.32
C LEU A 109 -3.95 -4.09 30.45
N PHE A 110 -4.07 -3.18 29.48
CA PHE A 110 -3.34 -1.92 29.41
C PHE A 110 -4.26 -0.71 29.22
N ARG A 111 -5.58 -0.85 29.43
CA ARG A 111 -6.59 0.19 29.17
C ARG A 111 -6.30 1.54 29.84
N TRP A 112 -5.60 1.53 30.95
CA TRP A 112 -5.19 2.72 31.71
C TRP A 112 -4.08 3.54 31.06
N LYS A 113 -3.42 3.03 29.99
CA LYS A 113 -2.31 3.70 29.29
C LYS A 113 -2.74 4.52 28.07
N TYR A 114 -3.93 4.34 27.55
CA TYR A 114 -4.40 5.04 26.34
C TYR A 114 -5.87 5.45 26.48
N LYS A 115 -6.29 6.44 25.67
CA LYS A 115 -7.69 6.92 25.66
C LYS A 115 -8.47 6.35 24.49
N VAL A 116 -7.87 6.30 23.28
CA VAL A 116 -8.43 5.75 22.06
C VAL A 116 -7.40 4.86 21.34
N SER A 117 -7.86 3.79 20.70
CA SER A 117 -7.01 2.84 19.98
C SER A 117 -7.47 2.64 18.54
N LEU A 118 -6.51 2.51 17.63
CA LEU A 118 -6.71 2.21 16.21
C LEU A 118 -5.86 1.02 15.80
N TYR A 119 -6.47 0.07 15.11
CA TYR A 119 -5.76 -1.04 14.46
C TYR A 119 -5.75 -0.85 12.95
N ASN A 120 -4.57 -0.93 12.35
CA ASN A 120 -4.39 -0.83 10.91
C ASN A 120 -4.61 -2.19 10.23
N VAL A 121 -5.73 -2.32 9.51
CA VAL A 121 -6.09 -3.53 8.75
C VAL A 121 -5.42 -3.46 7.38
N ALA A 122 -4.11 -3.78 7.35
CA ALA A 122 -3.26 -3.71 6.16
C ALA A 122 -3.30 -4.98 5.28
N ARG A 123 -4.08 -6.00 5.66
CA ARG A 123 -4.21 -7.27 4.95
C ARG A 123 -5.65 -7.73 4.98
N PHE A 124 -6.03 -8.56 4.00
CA PHE A 124 -7.34 -9.19 4.02
C PHE A 124 -7.59 -9.96 5.33
N PRO A 125 -8.77 -9.77 5.94
CA PRO A 125 -9.20 -10.49 7.13
C PRO A 125 -9.13 -12.01 6.98
N LYS A 126 -8.75 -12.68 8.08
CA LYS A 126 -8.71 -14.16 8.19
C LYS A 126 -9.53 -14.62 9.42
N ARG A 127 -10.71 -14.01 9.62
CA ARG A 127 -11.65 -14.25 10.73
C ARG A 127 -11.12 -13.89 12.13
N GLN A 128 -9.95 -13.22 12.25
CA GLN A 128 -9.37 -12.85 13.55
C GLN A 128 -10.04 -11.65 14.22
N PHE A 129 -10.78 -10.82 13.48
CA PHE A 129 -11.29 -9.54 13.98
C PHE A 129 -12.41 -9.69 15.02
N GLY A 130 -13.07 -10.84 15.10
CA GLY A 130 -13.96 -11.18 16.21
C GLY A 130 -13.30 -11.11 17.60
N PHE A 131 -11.97 -11.27 17.68
CA PHE A 131 -11.18 -11.15 18.90
C PHE A 131 -10.69 -9.72 19.18
N TYR A 132 -10.85 -8.77 18.25
CA TYR A 132 -10.33 -7.40 18.36
C TYR A 132 -11.36 -6.40 18.89
N ARG A 133 -12.36 -6.88 19.64
CA ARG A 133 -13.48 -6.08 20.18
C ARG A 133 -13.03 -4.93 21.10
N SER A 134 -11.83 -5.03 21.69
CA SER A 134 -11.25 -4.03 22.56
C SER A 134 -10.62 -2.84 21.82
N VAL A 135 -10.44 -2.97 20.53
CA VAL A 135 -9.96 -1.87 19.68
C VAL A 135 -11.14 -0.90 19.43
N ASP A 136 -10.86 0.39 19.44
CA ASP A 136 -11.91 1.38 19.20
C ASP A 136 -12.17 1.61 17.71
N ILE A 137 -11.12 1.58 16.87
CA ILE A 137 -11.18 1.84 15.43
C ILE A 137 -10.43 0.77 14.65
N LEU A 138 -11.06 0.22 13.59
CA LEU A 138 -10.45 -0.67 12.60
C LEU A 138 -10.29 0.10 11.29
N SER A 139 -9.08 0.55 10.97
CA SER A 139 -8.80 1.31 9.75
C SER A 139 -8.36 0.37 8.62
N CYS A 140 -9.20 0.18 7.61
CA CYS A 140 -8.92 -0.62 6.43
C CYS A 140 -8.18 0.20 5.37
N VAL A 141 -7.21 -0.43 4.70
CA VAL A 141 -6.36 0.25 3.69
C VAL A 141 -7.03 0.40 2.33
N SER A 142 -8.20 -0.19 2.14
CA SER A 142 -9.00 -0.10 0.91
C SER A 142 -10.44 -0.49 1.16
N ARG A 143 -11.34 -0.14 0.23
CA ARG A 143 -12.73 -0.59 0.22
C ARG A 143 -12.83 -2.11 0.12
N ALA A 144 -11.98 -2.74 -0.67
CA ALA A 144 -11.94 -4.21 -0.80
C ALA A 144 -11.65 -4.90 0.55
N VAL A 145 -10.68 -4.38 1.32
CA VAL A 145 -10.35 -4.90 2.66
C VAL A 145 -11.49 -4.63 3.65
N TYR A 146 -12.13 -3.46 3.57
CA TYR A 146 -13.29 -3.11 4.39
C TYR A 146 -14.47 -4.05 4.13
N ASN A 147 -14.85 -4.27 2.88
CA ASN A 147 -15.96 -5.17 2.51
C ASN A 147 -15.71 -6.59 3.03
N CYS A 148 -14.49 -7.12 2.83
CA CYS A 148 -14.12 -8.42 3.37
C CYS A 148 -14.17 -8.47 4.91
N LEU A 149 -13.83 -7.38 5.59
CA LEU A 149 -13.97 -7.26 7.05
C LEU A 149 -15.43 -7.34 7.47
N GLN A 150 -16.33 -6.60 6.79
CA GLN A 150 -17.75 -6.59 7.09
C GLN A 150 -18.41 -7.95 6.85
N GLU A 151 -18.07 -8.64 5.76
CA GLU A 151 -18.53 -9.99 5.49
C GLU A 151 -18.16 -10.99 6.60
N GLN A 152 -16.93 -10.90 7.11
CA GLN A 152 -16.43 -11.83 8.14
C GLN A 152 -16.82 -11.44 9.56
N THR A 153 -17.06 -10.16 9.82
CA THR A 153 -17.31 -9.59 11.16
C THR A 153 -18.29 -8.42 11.06
N PRO A 154 -19.59 -8.66 10.77
CA PRO A 154 -20.58 -7.58 10.62
C PRO A 154 -20.69 -6.67 11.85
N SER A 155 -20.41 -7.18 13.04
CA SER A 155 -20.40 -6.39 14.28
C SER A 155 -19.34 -5.31 14.34
N SER A 156 -18.36 -5.31 13.40
CA SER A 156 -17.32 -4.28 13.29
C SER A 156 -17.74 -3.03 12.53
N GLU A 157 -18.92 -2.98 11.94
CA GLU A 157 -19.40 -1.87 11.09
C GLU A 157 -19.26 -0.50 11.76
N LYS A 158 -19.66 -0.39 13.03
CA LYS A 158 -19.57 0.86 13.81
C LYS A 158 -18.13 1.26 14.21
N GLN A 159 -17.15 0.41 13.99
CA GLN A 159 -15.75 0.59 14.39
C GLN A 159 -14.81 0.65 13.18
N ALA A 160 -15.29 0.29 12.00
CA ALA A 160 -14.47 0.18 10.80
C ALA A 160 -14.63 1.43 9.92
N CYS A 161 -13.52 1.84 9.31
CA CYS A 161 -13.48 2.89 8.29
C CYS A 161 -12.42 2.54 7.23
N VAL A 162 -12.50 3.22 6.09
CA VAL A 162 -11.48 3.14 5.05
C VAL A 162 -10.58 4.38 5.15
N ILE A 163 -9.30 4.18 5.45
CA ILE A 163 -8.26 5.18 5.26
C ILE A 163 -7.20 4.52 4.38
N SER A 164 -7.21 4.88 3.11
CA SER A 164 -6.38 4.25 2.09
C SER A 164 -4.88 4.42 2.35
N ASN A 165 -4.07 3.60 1.69
CA ASN A 165 -2.66 3.86 1.58
C ASN A 165 -2.43 5.18 0.83
N PHE A 166 -1.22 5.71 0.94
CA PHE A 166 -0.83 6.97 0.34
C PHE A 166 0.57 6.88 -0.26
N ILE A 167 0.92 7.90 -1.01
CA ILE A 167 2.24 8.11 -1.59
C ILE A 167 2.83 9.43 -1.07
N ASP A 168 4.12 9.58 -1.23
CA ASP A 168 4.82 10.84 -0.98
C ASP A 168 4.78 11.68 -2.26
N THR A 169 3.89 12.66 -2.31
CA THR A 169 3.70 13.53 -3.48
C THR A 169 4.84 14.53 -3.70
N GLU A 170 5.74 14.70 -2.73
CA GLU A 170 6.99 15.44 -2.92
C GLU A 170 8.02 14.63 -3.74
N ILE A 171 7.84 13.31 -3.81
CA ILE A 171 8.69 12.39 -4.58
C ILE A 171 7.98 11.95 -5.85
N TYR A 172 6.71 11.53 -5.74
CA TYR A 172 5.94 11.04 -6.89
C TYR A 172 5.05 12.16 -7.43
N HIS A 173 5.58 12.91 -8.37
CA HIS A 173 4.91 13.94 -9.16
C HIS A 173 5.53 13.97 -10.56
N PRO A 174 4.88 14.51 -11.59
CA PRO A 174 5.45 14.54 -12.93
C PRO A 174 6.77 15.34 -12.96
N TYR A 175 7.86 14.70 -13.34
CA TYR A 175 9.15 15.38 -13.58
C TYR A 175 9.24 15.97 -15.01
N ARG A 176 8.39 15.46 -15.90
CA ARG A 176 8.29 15.90 -17.29
C ARG A 176 6.84 15.90 -17.76
N ILE A 177 6.57 16.57 -18.87
CA ILE A 177 5.30 16.41 -19.59
C ILE A 177 5.40 15.12 -20.39
N HIS A 178 4.59 14.15 -20.02
CA HIS A 178 4.53 12.88 -20.73
C HIS A 178 3.80 13.02 -22.07
N SER A 179 4.34 12.41 -23.10
CA SER A 179 3.73 12.30 -24.43
C SER A 179 4.05 10.92 -24.99
N LEU A 180 3.14 10.38 -25.79
CA LEU A 180 3.32 9.07 -26.40
C LEU A 180 4.46 9.11 -27.43
N PRO A 181 5.56 8.38 -27.25
CA PRO A 181 6.64 8.27 -28.24
C PRO A 181 6.30 7.24 -29.32
N SER A 182 7.10 7.24 -30.41
CA SER A 182 6.98 6.22 -31.46
C SER A 182 7.28 4.80 -30.96
N HIS A 183 8.21 4.68 -30.02
CA HIS A 183 8.63 3.41 -29.39
C HIS A 183 8.41 3.45 -27.87
N PRO A 184 7.18 3.23 -27.39
CA PRO A 184 6.87 3.35 -25.98
C PRO A 184 7.51 2.25 -25.14
N VAL A 185 7.95 2.63 -23.93
CA VAL A 185 8.44 1.72 -22.90
C VAL A 185 7.30 1.43 -21.92
N VAL A 186 6.87 0.17 -21.88
CA VAL A 186 5.93 -0.31 -20.86
C VAL A 186 6.70 -0.66 -19.60
N LEU A 187 6.22 -0.23 -18.44
CA LEU A 187 6.83 -0.45 -17.14
C LEU A 187 5.97 -1.35 -16.27
N TYR A 188 6.62 -2.28 -15.59
CA TYR A 188 6.11 -2.97 -14.42
C TYR A 188 7.06 -2.74 -13.24
N THR A 189 6.52 -2.45 -12.05
CA THR A 189 7.30 -2.40 -10.81
C THR A 189 6.70 -3.30 -9.74
N GLY A 190 7.54 -4.11 -9.08
CA GLY A 190 7.10 -5.00 -8.02
C GLY A 190 7.84 -6.34 -8.02
N ARG A 191 7.48 -7.22 -7.08
CA ARG A 191 8.06 -8.56 -7.04
C ARG A 191 7.71 -9.34 -8.31
N VAL A 192 8.69 -9.99 -8.89
CA VAL A 192 8.50 -10.89 -10.04
C VAL A 192 7.99 -12.24 -9.50
N HIS A 193 6.67 -12.32 -9.32
CA HIS A 193 6.00 -13.47 -8.73
C HIS A 193 4.78 -13.86 -9.57
N ARG A 194 4.47 -15.16 -9.67
CA ARG A 194 3.39 -15.69 -10.52
C ARG A 194 2.04 -15.00 -10.27
N GLU A 195 1.74 -14.67 -9.00
CA GLU A 195 0.51 -13.95 -8.65
C GLU A 195 0.41 -12.54 -9.25
N LYS A 196 1.50 -12.02 -9.83
CA LYS A 196 1.53 -10.67 -10.42
C LYS A 196 1.17 -10.63 -11.91
N GLY A 197 0.94 -11.80 -12.54
CA GLY A 197 0.41 -11.91 -13.89
C GLY A 197 1.31 -11.34 -14.99
N ILE A 198 2.63 -11.35 -14.77
CA ILE A 198 3.60 -10.80 -15.74
C ILE A 198 3.54 -11.55 -17.08
N GLU A 199 3.13 -12.81 -17.04
CA GLU A 199 2.87 -13.61 -18.25
C GLU A 199 1.82 -12.93 -19.17
N LEU A 200 0.70 -12.45 -18.59
CA LEU A 200 -0.34 -11.76 -19.37
C LEU A 200 0.21 -10.49 -20.03
N LEU A 201 1.09 -9.76 -19.31
CA LEU A 201 1.73 -8.55 -19.82
C LEU A 201 2.61 -8.88 -21.05
N ILE A 202 3.47 -9.89 -20.94
CA ILE A 202 4.36 -10.29 -22.02
C ILE A 202 3.57 -10.78 -23.24
N MET A 203 2.54 -11.60 -23.02
CA MET A 203 1.66 -12.09 -24.10
C MET A 203 0.93 -10.95 -24.81
N ALA A 204 0.46 -9.94 -24.07
CA ALA A 204 -0.17 -8.75 -24.66
C ALA A 204 0.85 -7.92 -25.48
N ILE A 205 2.06 -7.75 -24.97
CA ILE A 205 3.14 -7.07 -25.71
C ILE A 205 3.52 -7.83 -26.97
N ASN A 206 3.59 -9.16 -26.97
CA ASN A 206 3.83 -9.95 -28.17
C ASN A 206 2.79 -9.66 -29.27
N LYS A 207 1.51 -9.49 -28.89
CA LYS A 207 0.47 -9.10 -29.86
C LYS A 207 0.73 -7.72 -30.45
N LEU A 208 1.07 -6.75 -29.60
CA LEU A 208 1.33 -5.37 -30.02
C LEU A 208 2.55 -5.29 -30.95
N ARG A 209 3.59 -6.07 -30.66
CA ARG A 209 4.84 -6.09 -31.44
C ARG A 209 4.70 -6.61 -32.86
N LYS A 210 3.58 -7.21 -33.22
CA LYS A 210 3.26 -7.55 -34.62
C LYS A 210 3.06 -6.31 -35.50
N ASN A 211 2.64 -5.18 -34.90
CA ASN A 211 2.26 -3.98 -35.65
C ASN A 211 3.04 -2.73 -35.25
N ARG A 212 3.73 -2.73 -34.08
CA ARG A 212 4.53 -1.58 -33.61
C ARG A 212 5.64 -2.02 -32.68
N GLU A 213 6.66 -1.23 -32.58
CA GLU A 213 7.77 -1.45 -31.65
C GLU A 213 7.39 -0.98 -30.23
N VAL A 214 7.47 -1.91 -29.26
CA VAL A 214 7.18 -1.66 -27.84
C VAL A 214 8.25 -2.36 -27.02
N SER A 215 8.77 -1.69 -25.99
CA SER A 215 9.74 -2.26 -25.05
C SER A 215 9.09 -2.54 -23.69
N LEU A 216 9.60 -3.50 -22.93
CA LEU A 216 9.18 -3.81 -21.57
C LEU A 216 10.34 -3.66 -20.60
N ARG A 217 10.13 -2.84 -19.57
CA ARG A 217 11.03 -2.68 -18.42
C ARG A 217 10.37 -3.24 -17.19
N ILE A 218 11.08 -4.11 -16.45
CA ILE A 218 10.64 -4.71 -15.19
C ILE A 218 11.62 -4.31 -14.10
N ILE A 219 11.14 -3.57 -13.09
CA ILE A 219 11.92 -3.18 -11.92
C ILE A 219 11.43 -3.98 -10.71
N GLY A 220 12.24 -4.94 -10.23
CA GLY A 220 11.84 -5.70 -9.05
C GLY A 220 12.60 -6.98 -8.79
N ALA A 221 12.38 -7.52 -7.59
CA ALA A 221 13.02 -8.75 -7.15
C ALA A 221 12.41 -9.98 -7.83
N TRP A 222 13.22 -10.74 -8.49
CA TRP A 222 12.85 -12.03 -9.08
C TRP A 222 13.30 -13.21 -8.22
N ASP A 223 14.31 -13.05 -7.39
CA ASP A 223 14.84 -14.11 -6.54
C ASP A 223 13.95 -14.42 -5.33
N THR A 224 14.00 -15.68 -4.88
CA THR A 224 13.17 -16.17 -3.78
C THR A 224 13.45 -15.49 -2.43
N PRO A 225 14.70 -15.18 -2.03
CA PRO A 225 14.97 -14.51 -0.76
C PRO A 225 14.31 -13.13 -0.64
N ARG A 226 14.14 -12.41 -1.76
CA ARG A 226 13.48 -11.09 -1.82
C ARG A 226 11.97 -11.20 -2.17
N GLY A 227 11.43 -12.43 -2.25
CA GLY A 227 10.00 -12.71 -2.45
C GLY A 227 9.56 -12.84 -3.90
N GLY A 228 10.49 -13.03 -4.83
CA GLY A 228 10.22 -13.42 -6.21
C GLY A 228 9.98 -14.92 -6.35
N SER A 229 9.57 -15.38 -7.55
CA SER A 229 9.36 -16.80 -7.87
C SER A 229 10.63 -17.56 -8.30
N GLY A 230 11.79 -16.91 -8.27
CA GLY A 230 13.08 -17.52 -8.56
C GLY A 230 13.49 -17.48 -10.03
N LYS A 231 14.69 -18.03 -10.30
CA LYS A 231 15.33 -18.00 -11.62
C LYS A 231 14.52 -18.73 -12.69
N VAL A 232 13.96 -19.88 -12.36
CA VAL A 232 13.16 -20.69 -13.30
C VAL A 232 12.00 -19.87 -13.86
N TYR A 233 11.27 -19.16 -12.99
CA TYR A 233 10.17 -18.32 -13.45
C TYR A 233 10.63 -17.14 -14.30
N LYS A 234 11.77 -16.51 -13.96
CA LYS A 234 12.36 -15.46 -14.80
C LYS A 234 12.74 -15.98 -16.18
N ASP A 235 13.31 -17.20 -16.27
CA ASP A 235 13.69 -17.82 -17.54
C ASP A 235 12.42 -18.18 -18.38
N GLU A 236 11.33 -18.63 -17.74
CA GLU A 236 10.03 -18.84 -18.39
C GLU A 236 9.50 -17.52 -18.99
N LEU A 237 9.56 -16.42 -18.24
CA LEU A 237 9.13 -15.09 -18.72
C LEU A 237 9.97 -14.62 -19.92
N ASN A 238 11.29 -14.85 -19.90
CA ASN A 238 12.15 -14.53 -21.04
C ASN A 238 11.81 -15.39 -22.28
N ALA A 239 11.49 -16.66 -22.09
CA ALA A 239 11.07 -17.54 -23.18
C ALA A 239 9.74 -17.09 -23.81
N LEU A 240 8.81 -16.54 -23.03
CA LEU A 240 7.55 -15.98 -23.53
C LEU A 240 7.75 -14.76 -24.44
N ALA A 241 8.88 -14.07 -24.36
CA ALA A 241 9.13 -12.82 -25.09
C ALA A 241 9.42 -13.02 -26.59
N GLU A 242 9.30 -14.24 -27.17
CA GLU A 242 9.33 -14.53 -28.60
C GLU A 242 10.46 -13.82 -29.39
N GLY A 243 11.69 -13.82 -28.83
CA GLY A 243 12.89 -13.30 -29.51
C GLY A 243 13.21 -11.81 -29.27
N TRP A 244 12.40 -11.08 -28.50
CA TRP A 244 12.78 -9.75 -28.02
C TRP A 244 13.25 -9.79 -26.54
N GLN A 245 13.93 -8.75 -26.09
CA GLN A 245 14.52 -8.71 -24.76
C GLN A 245 13.69 -7.89 -23.79
N ILE A 246 13.48 -8.43 -22.58
CA ILE A 246 12.92 -7.73 -21.45
C ILE A 246 14.07 -7.02 -20.73
N GLU A 247 13.92 -5.72 -20.46
CA GLU A 247 14.86 -4.98 -19.64
C GLU A 247 14.59 -5.25 -18.16
N TRP A 248 15.50 -5.99 -17.52
CA TRP A 248 15.42 -6.34 -16.11
C TRP A 248 16.25 -5.39 -15.27
N ILE A 249 15.62 -4.72 -14.29
CA ILE A 249 16.28 -3.85 -13.31
C ILE A 249 16.07 -4.44 -11.92
N ASP A 250 17.13 -4.52 -11.15
CA ASP A 250 17.05 -4.92 -9.74
C ASP A 250 16.18 -3.95 -8.92
N PRO A 251 15.64 -4.41 -7.76
CA PRO A 251 14.79 -3.56 -6.93
C PRO A 251 15.49 -2.26 -6.53
N ILE A 252 14.85 -1.14 -6.83
CA ILE A 252 15.29 0.19 -6.40
C ILE A 252 14.58 0.52 -5.08
N TYR A 253 15.34 0.64 -3.99
CA TYR A 253 14.78 0.88 -2.66
C TYR A 253 14.69 2.34 -2.26
N ASN A 254 15.50 3.21 -2.89
CA ASN A 254 15.40 4.65 -2.71
C ASN A 254 14.19 5.18 -3.49
N PRO A 255 13.19 5.81 -2.83
CA PRO A 255 11.97 6.26 -3.51
C PRO A 255 12.23 7.29 -4.62
N LYS A 256 13.20 8.19 -4.44
CA LYS A 256 13.55 9.21 -5.46
C LYS A 256 14.16 8.59 -6.70
N GLU A 257 15.06 7.62 -6.51
CA GLU A 257 15.67 6.88 -7.62
C GLU A 257 14.61 6.03 -8.35
N LEU A 258 13.68 5.39 -7.59
CA LEU A 258 12.57 4.64 -8.18
C LEU A 258 11.65 5.55 -8.99
N ALA A 259 11.24 6.69 -8.44
CA ALA A 259 10.41 7.67 -9.15
C ALA A 259 11.09 8.16 -10.44
N SER A 260 12.38 8.47 -10.39
CA SER A 260 13.16 8.88 -11.56
C SER A 260 13.25 7.77 -12.62
N ALA A 261 13.43 6.50 -12.21
CA ALA A 261 13.47 5.38 -13.13
C ALA A 261 12.09 5.07 -13.75
N MET A 262 11.02 5.25 -12.99
CA MET A 262 9.64 5.11 -13.46
C MET A 262 9.27 6.21 -14.47
N ASP A 263 9.63 7.47 -14.19
CA ASP A 263 9.33 8.64 -15.03
C ASP A 263 9.95 8.54 -16.44
N GLN A 264 10.99 7.72 -16.63
CA GLN A 264 11.58 7.42 -17.94
C GLN A 264 10.72 6.50 -18.82
N CYS A 265 9.65 5.94 -18.30
CA CYS A 265 8.76 5.03 -19.01
C CYS A 265 7.48 5.77 -19.45
N ASP A 266 6.72 5.14 -20.34
CA ASP A 266 5.62 5.80 -21.02
C ASP A 266 4.25 5.23 -20.66
N ILE A 267 4.14 3.94 -20.37
CA ILE A 267 2.89 3.27 -19.97
C ILE A 267 3.21 2.35 -18.79
N TYR A 268 2.42 2.42 -17.74
CA TYR A 268 2.55 1.54 -16.59
C TYR A 268 1.51 0.42 -16.66
N CYS A 269 1.93 -0.83 -16.41
CA CYS A 269 1.01 -1.97 -16.35
C CYS A 269 1.24 -2.81 -15.09
N TYR A 270 0.15 -3.07 -14.35
CA TYR A 270 0.17 -3.89 -13.15
C TYR A 270 -0.93 -4.98 -13.22
N PRO A 271 -0.68 -6.10 -13.91
CA PRO A 271 -1.68 -7.11 -14.24
C PRO A 271 -1.86 -8.16 -13.14
N SER A 272 -1.87 -7.74 -11.86
CA SER A 272 -1.91 -8.64 -10.71
C SER A 272 -3.12 -9.58 -10.73
N LEU A 273 -2.91 -10.86 -10.45
CA LEU A 273 -3.92 -11.92 -10.33
C LEU A 273 -4.32 -12.17 -8.86
N ALA A 274 -3.74 -11.41 -7.94
CA ALA A 274 -3.78 -11.68 -6.50
C ALA A 274 -5.06 -11.13 -5.85
N ASP A 275 -6.22 -11.74 -6.08
CA ASP A 275 -7.52 -11.32 -5.53
C ASP A 275 -7.53 -11.07 -4.01
N LYS A 276 -6.84 -11.92 -3.26
CA LYS A 276 -6.70 -11.79 -1.78
C LYS A 276 -5.28 -11.44 -1.35
N GLY A 277 -4.40 -11.13 -2.28
CA GLY A 277 -3.01 -10.76 -2.05
C GLY A 277 -2.74 -9.26 -2.22
N GLU A 278 -3.54 -8.59 -3.08
CA GLU A 278 -3.42 -7.17 -3.34
C GLU A 278 -4.44 -6.39 -2.51
N THR A 279 -3.95 -5.62 -1.54
CA THR A 279 -4.84 -4.91 -0.60
C THR A 279 -5.10 -3.46 -0.96
N PHE A 280 -4.27 -2.85 -1.84
CA PHE A 280 -4.46 -1.47 -2.30
C PHE A 280 -3.78 -1.22 -3.66
N GLY A 281 -2.46 -1.51 -3.79
CA GLY A 281 -1.70 -1.23 -5.00
C GLY A 281 -1.02 0.14 -5.00
N VAL A 282 -0.01 0.30 -4.14
CA VAL A 282 0.74 1.57 -4.06
C VAL A 282 1.50 1.86 -5.36
N ALA A 283 2.08 0.85 -6.00
CA ALA A 283 2.89 1.03 -7.21
C ALA A 283 2.08 1.59 -8.43
N PRO A 284 0.85 1.12 -8.73
CA PRO A 284 0.01 1.80 -9.71
C PRO A 284 -0.31 3.26 -9.35
N LEU A 285 -0.54 3.55 -8.07
CA LEU A 285 -0.81 4.92 -7.61
C LEU A 285 0.43 5.82 -7.78
N GLU A 286 1.65 5.30 -7.52
CA GLU A 286 2.92 5.98 -7.77
C GLU A 286 3.08 6.32 -9.25
N ALA A 287 2.76 5.40 -10.15
CA ALA A 287 2.81 5.63 -11.59
C ALA A 287 1.81 6.71 -12.05
N MET A 288 0.57 6.67 -11.54
CA MET A 288 -0.44 7.70 -11.83
C MET A 288 0.02 9.08 -11.36
N ALA A 289 0.62 9.17 -10.17
CA ALA A 289 1.12 10.43 -9.63
C ALA A 289 2.28 11.01 -10.45
N LEU A 290 3.08 10.17 -11.10
CA LEU A 290 4.11 10.59 -12.05
C LEU A 290 3.51 11.01 -13.41
N GLY A 291 2.20 10.85 -13.64
CA GLY A 291 1.55 11.14 -14.91
C GLY A 291 1.74 10.05 -15.97
N ILE A 292 2.08 8.84 -15.57
CA ILE A 292 2.22 7.71 -16.48
C ILE A 292 0.86 7.03 -16.65
N PRO A 293 0.28 6.97 -17.87
CA PRO A 293 -0.95 6.22 -18.13
C PRO A 293 -0.87 4.80 -17.58
N THR A 294 -1.82 4.43 -16.71
CA THR A 294 -1.76 3.23 -15.90
C THR A 294 -2.85 2.24 -16.29
N ILE A 295 -2.45 0.98 -16.51
CA ILE A 295 -3.32 -0.16 -16.82
C ILE A 295 -3.22 -1.17 -15.69
N VAL A 296 -4.36 -1.61 -15.14
CA VAL A 296 -4.41 -2.59 -14.06
C VAL A 296 -5.43 -3.70 -14.35
N SER A 297 -5.29 -4.82 -13.65
CA SER A 297 -6.32 -5.87 -13.62
C SER A 297 -7.56 -5.43 -12.83
N ASP A 298 -8.71 -6.07 -13.07
CA ASP A 298 -9.97 -5.81 -12.36
C ASP A 298 -9.93 -6.40 -10.93
N LEU A 299 -9.11 -5.79 -10.06
CA LEU A 299 -9.11 -6.04 -8.63
C LEU A 299 -9.81 -4.88 -7.91
N ASP A 300 -10.68 -5.20 -6.96
CA ASP A 300 -11.51 -4.19 -6.28
C ASP A 300 -10.71 -3.10 -5.57
N CYS A 301 -9.51 -3.42 -5.11
CA CYS A 301 -8.65 -2.45 -4.44
C CYS A 301 -8.15 -1.32 -5.36
N PHE A 302 -8.07 -1.53 -6.67
CA PHE A 302 -7.67 -0.49 -7.62
C PHE A 302 -8.80 0.50 -7.92
N LYS A 303 -10.06 0.07 -7.75
CA LYS A 303 -11.25 0.91 -7.94
C LYS A 303 -11.36 2.03 -6.90
N ASP A 304 -10.57 1.99 -5.84
CA ASP A 304 -10.48 3.07 -4.85
C ASP A 304 -9.84 4.36 -5.43
N PHE A 305 -9.00 4.23 -6.47
CA PHE A 305 -8.27 5.35 -7.05
C PHE A 305 -8.23 5.37 -8.59
N ILE A 306 -8.68 4.31 -9.27
CA ILE A 306 -8.79 4.25 -10.73
C ILE A 306 -10.26 4.23 -11.13
N THR A 307 -10.66 5.20 -11.94
CA THR A 307 -11.90 5.17 -12.71
C THR A 307 -11.56 4.75 -14.13
N ASP A 308 -12.12 3.60 -14.57
CA ASP A 308 -11.83 3.03 -15.89
C ASP A 308 -12.11 4.03 -17.02
N ARG A 309 -11.20 4.11 -17.98
CA ARG A 309 -11.19 5.02 -19.14
C ARG A 309 -11.17 6.52 -18.79
N VAL A 310 -11.05 6.86 -17.50
CA VAL A 310 -10.95 8.26 -17.04
C VAL A 310 -9.55 8.52 -16.48
N SER A 311 -9.16 7.87 -15.38
CA SER A 311 -7.87 8.07 -14.72
C SER A 311 -6.88 6.92 -14.89
N GLY A 312 -7.29 5.86 -15.56
CA GLY A 312 -6.52 4.66 -15.88
C GLY A 312 -7.38 3.68 -16.66
N LEU A 313 -6.86 2.50 -16.96
CA LEU A 313 -7.60 1.42 -17.64
C LEU A 313 -7.64 0.17 -16.79
N ILE A 314 -8.79 -0.50 -16.80
CA ILE A 314 -9.01 -1.74 -16.06
C ILE A 314 -9.39 -2.84 -17.06
N PHE A 315 -8.68 -3.98 -17.03
CA PHE A 315 -9.01 -5.15 -17.83
C PHE A 315 -9.42 -6.33 -16.96
N ASN A 316 -10.33 -7.15 -17.45
CA ASN A 316 -10.76 -8.35 -16.74
C ASN A 316 -9.73 -9.48 -16.89
N HIS A 317 -8.89 -9.65 -15.89
CA HIS A 317 -7.85 -10.68 -15.85
C HIS A 317 -8.39 -12.11 -15.66
N ARG A 318 -9.68 -12.28 -15.34
CA ARG A 318 -10.34 -13.59 -15.15
C ARG A 318 -11.04 -14.09 -16.42
N ALA A 319 -11.14 -13.24 -17.44
CA ALA A 319 -11.76 -13.64 -18.71
C ALA A 319 -10.84 -14.55 -19.52
N ASP A 320 -11.42 -15.45 -20.31
CA ASP A 320 -10.66 -16.34 -21.21
C ASP A 320 -9.85 -15.54 -22.23
N ASP A 321 -10.30 -14.34 -22.59
CA ASP A 321 -9.64 -13.41 -23.50
C ASP A 321 -8.84 -12.30 -22.77
N ALA A 322 -8.40 -12.54 -21.55
CA ALA A 322 -7.70 -11.52 -20.72
C ALA A 322 -6.50 -10.86 -21.43
N VAL A 323 -5.72 -11.65 -22.17
CA VAL A 323 -4.59 -11.15 -22.98
C VAL A 323 -5.06 -10.19 -24.07
N GLU A 324 -6.19 -10.51 -24.74
CA GLU A 324 -6.79 -9.66 -25.76
C GLU A 324 -7.30 -8.35 -25.16
N GLN A 325 -7.98 -8.41 -24.01
CA GLN A 325 -8.45 -7.21 -23.31
C GLN A 325 -7.29 -6.33 -22.87
N LEU A 326 -6.21 -6.90 -22.34
CA LEU A 326 -5.01 -6.15 -21.99
C LEU A 326 -4.36 -5.52 -23.24
N SER A 327 -4.27 -6.26 -24.35
CA SER A 327 -3.77 -5.73 -25.62
C SER A 327 -4.60 -4.53 -26.10
N LYS A 328 -5.94 -4.61 -26.04
CA LYS A 328 -6.85 -3.51 -26.37
C LYS A 328 -6.68 -2.30 -25.46
N CYS A 329 -6.36 -2.48 -24.17
CA CYS A 329 -6.03 -1.37 -23.28
C CYS A 329 -4.78 -0.63 -23.76
N PHE A 330 -3.71 -1.36 -24.14
CA PHE A 330 -2.53 -0.74 -24.71
C PHE A 330 -2.82 -0.03 -26.03
N GLU A 331 -3.57 -0.66 -26.93
CA GLU A 331 -3.98 -0.07 -28.21
C GLU A 331 -4.76 1.24 -27.98
N TYR A 332 -5.68 1.28 -27.01
CA TYR A 332 -6.42 2.48 -26.66
C TYR A 332 -5.50 3.62 -26.22
N VAL A 333 -4.56 3.35 -25.29
CA VAL A 333 -3.57 4.35 -24.84
C VAL A 333 -2.76 4.88 -26.03
N MET A 334 -2.42 4.00 -26.99
CA MET A 334 -1.51 4.28 -28.09
C MET A 334 -2.23 4.72 -29.38
N SER A 335 -3.58 4.73 -29.43
CA SER A 335 -4.33 5.07 -30.65
C SER A 335 -4.30 6.56 -30.95
N GLU A 336 -4.42 7.40 -29.94
CA GLU A 336 -4.47 8.86 -30.07
C GLU A 336 -3.68 9.55 -28.96
N SER A 337 -2.95 10.60 -29.31
CA SER A 337 -2.24 11.44 -28.32
C SER A 337 -3.18 12.05 -27.27
N LYS A 338 -4.47 12.22 -27.61
CA LYS A 338 -5.50 12.70 -26.67
C LYS A 338 -5.74 11.68 -25.58
N HIS A 339 -5.98 10.40 -25.89
CA HIS A 339 -6.22 9.35 -24.90
C HIS A 339 -5.04 9.25 -23.90
N TYR A 340 -3.83 9.29 -24.43
CA TYR A 340 -2.62 9.28 -23.61
C TYR A 340 -2.58 10.47 -22.64
N LYS A 341 -2.80 11.69 -23.13
CA LYS A 341 -2.77 12.91 -22.32
C LYS A 341 -3.89 12.96 -21.29
N ASP A 342 -5.10 12.56 -21.66
CA ASP A 342 -6.25 12.55 -20.76
C ASP A 342 -6.03 11.58 -19.60
N LEU A 343 -5.57 10.35 -19.88
CA LEU A 343 -5.23 9.35 -18.85
C LEU A 343 -4.09 9.83 -17.95
N SER A 344 -3.05 10.44 -18.52
CA SER A 344 -1.93 11.01 -17.78
C SER A 344 -2.41 12.11 -16.81
N SER A 345 -3.11 13.10 -17.31
CA SER A 345 -3.56 14.26 -16.51
C SER A 345 -4.58 13.86 -15.45
N ASN A 346 -5.56 13.03 -15.81
CA ASN A 346 -6.57 12.56 -14.88
C ASN A 346 -5.98 11.59 -13.83
N GLY A 347 -4.95 10.83 -14.19
CA GLY A 347 -4.19 9.99 -13.26
C GLY A 347 -3.52 10.82 -12.16
N VAL A 348 -2.87 11.92 -12.53
CA VAL A 348 -2.27 12.87 -11.57
C VAL A 348 -3.35 13.46 -10.65
N LEU A 349 -4.46 13.92 -11.23
CA LEU A 349 -5.57 14.49 -10.44
C LEU A 349 -6.17 13.49 -9.46
N ALA A 350 -6.41 12.26 -9.91
CA ALA A 350 -6.95 11.19 -9.06
C ALA A 350 -5.99 10.80 -7.92
N SER A 351 -4.68 10.81 -8.17
CA SER A 351 -3.66 10.45 -7.16
C SER A 351 -3.44 11.54 -6.11
N ALA A 352 -3.79 12.79 -6.39
CA ALA A 352 -3.51 13.94 -5.52
C ALA A 352 -4.12 13.83 -4.12
N SER A 353 -5.29 13.18 -3.98
CA SER A 353 -5.98 12.95 -2.70
C SER A 353 -5.35 11.84 -1.84
N PHE A 354 -4.34 11.13 -2.37
CA PHE A 354 -3.65 10.03 -1.68
C PHE A 354 -2.28 10.47 -1.17
N ASN A 355 -2.17 11.68 -0.66
CA ASN A 355 -0.93 12.19 -0.08
C ASN A 355 -0.83 11.94 1.44
N VAL A 356 0.39 11.97 1.96
CA VAL A 356 0.70 11.73 3.37
C VAL A 356 -0.08 12.65 4.30
N ASN A 357 -0.11 13.95 4.00
CA ASN A 357 -0.68 14.96 4.88
C ASN A 357 -2.19 14.77 5.04
N GLN A 358 -2.89 14.57 3.92
CA GLN A 358 -4.33 14.35 3.95
C GLN A 358 -4.69 13.06 4.70
N LYS A 359 -3.98 11.94 4.44
CA LYS A 359 -4.27 10.69 5.13
C LYS A 359 -3.90 10.71 6.61
N ALA A 360 -2.85 11.43 6.99
CA ALA A 360 -2.52 11.65 8.38
C ALA A 360 -3.61 12.47 9.11
N GLU A 361 -4.18 13.49 8.45
CA GLU A 361 -5.33 14.25 8.99
C GLU A 361 -6.60 13.39 9.09
N GLU A 362 -6.90 12.54 8.11
CA GLU A 362 -8.01 11.58 8.18
C GLU A 362 -7.88 10.66 9.41
N TYR A 363 -6.67 10.14 9.71
CA TYR A 363 -6.42 9.38 10.93
C TYR A 363 -6.65 10.20 12.21
N LEU A 364 -6.15 11.43 12.26
CA LEU A 364 -6.38 12.32 13.41
C LEU A 364 -7.86 12.63 13.59
N TRP A 365 -8.57 12.91 12.50
CA TRP A 365 -9.99 13.20 12.52
C TRP A 365 -10.80 12.03 13.10
N VAL A 366 -10.55 10.81 12.63
CA VAL A 366 -11.22 9.59 13.13
C VAL A 366 -10.90 9.35 14.61
N LEU A 367 -9.63 9.51 15.00
CA LEU A 367 -9.20 9.37 16.41
C LEU A 367 -9.84 10.42 17.31
N HIS A 368 -9.91 11.68 16.88
CA HIS A 368 -10.54 12.77 17.63
C HIS A 368 -12.03 12.54 17.83
N ASN A 369 -12.72 12.13 16.77
CA ASN A 369 -14.16 11.89 16.84
C ASN A 369 -14.48 10.70 17.76
N MET A 370 -13.74 9.60 17.63
CA MET A 370 -13.90 8.44 18.52
C MET A 370 -13.63 8.80 19.98
N LEU A 371 -12.61 9.64 20.24
CA LEU A 371 -12.28 10.09 21.60
C LEU A 371 -13.37 10.95 22.24
N ASN A 372 -14.08 11.77 21.46
CA ASN A 372 -15.08 12.72 21.95
C ASN A 372 -16.51 12.16 21.97
N PHE A 373 -16.88 11.34 21.01
CA PHE A 373 -18.26 10.86 20.84
C PHE A 373 -18.44 9.36 21.16
N GLY A 374 -17.35 8.56 21.19
CA GLY A 374 -17.40 7.13 21.50
C GLY A 374 -18.09 6.30 20.43
N LYS A 375 -18.31 5.00 20.75
CA LYS A 375 -18.85 4.01 19.79
C LYS A 375 -20.37 4.12 19.54
N THR A 376 -21.13 4.79 20.41
CA THR A 376 -22.60 4.71 20.46
C THR A 376 -23.33 5.76 19.61
N GLY A 377 -22.63 6.77 19.11
CA GLY A 377 -23.20 7.86 18.31
C GLY A 377 -22.59 8.01 16.91
N PHE A 378 -21.82 7.03 16.45
CA PHE A 378 -20.87 7.30 15.38
C PHE A 378 -20.83 6.18 14.34
N ASN A 379 -21.32 6.44 13.13
CA ASN A 379 -20.89 5.69 11.95
C ASN A 379 -19.72 6.46 11.34
N ILE A 380 -18.51 6.01 11.61
CA ILE A 380 -17.26 6.67 11.19
C ILE A 380 -17.24 6.87 9.67
N GLU A 381 -17.76 5.90 8.92
CA GLU A 381 -17.73 5.92 7.45
C GLU A 381 -18.66 6.99 6.87
N THR A 382 -19.89 7.09 7.38
CA THR A 382 -20.87 8.09 6.91
C THR A 382 -20.34 9.52 7.15
N MET A 383 -19.75 9.75 8.29
CA MET A 383 -19.23 11.09 8.64
C MET A 383 -17.92 11.44 7.93
N MET A 384 -17.06 10.46 7.60
CA MET A 384 -15.88 10.72 6.75
C MET A 384 -16.32 11.18 5.35
N VAL A 385 -17.32 10.55 4.77
CA VAL A 385 -17.87 10.94 3.45
C VAL A 385 -18.46 12.35 3.50
N GLU A 386 -19.18 12.70 4.56
CA GLU A 386 -19.76 14.04 4.75
C GLU A 386 -18.68 15.13 4.96
N SER A 387 -17.60 14.82 5.68
CA SER A 387 -16.51 15.77 5.93
C SER A 387 -15.59 16.00 4.74
N LEU A 388 -15.50 15.07 3.81
CA LEU A 388 -14.70 15.20 2.58
C LEU A 388 -15.45 15.94 1.46
N ASN A 389 -16.79 16.08 1.60
CA ASN A 389 -17.64 16.81 0.66
C ASN A 389 -17.89 18.28 1.08
N GLN A 390 -17.36 18.73 2.21
CA GLN A 390 -17.35 20.10 2.68
C GLN A 390 -15.96 20.73 2.48
#